data_82f77eede40f686f8e2efa185d5ff9e4
#
_entry.id   82f77eede40f686f8e2efa185d5ff9e4
#
_cell.length_a   1.000
_cell.length_b   1.000
_cell.length_c   1.000
_cell.angle_alpha   90.00
_cell.angle_beta   90.00
_cell.angle_gamma   90.00
#
_symmetry.space_group_name_H-M   'P 1'
#
loop_
_entity.id
_entity.type
_entity.pdbx_description
1 polymer ?
#
loop_
_entity_poly.entity_id
_entity_poly.type
_entity_poly.pdbx_seq_one_letter_code
_entity_poly.pdbx_strand_id
1 'polypeptide(L)'
;GGIYGMVTRTCGRQYGGMITISSLINWMARGTAVLSIGNYLAAMYPSQNRIVMAIAVWGLLTLANLFGVDVMAKIQSFATPCLLICLFTFSAVCCFQIQPGYLDFDSPKMFTNGLMGWLSAVVLLNYSTNGHSLVANFAPRAENPKRNIPLAMLITTGIIFLLYTAVGFASGAVLPLEKTANGTMTDTARAILPTFLYYVFMFGGPIFALLTTMNSGIMNSAMPVLAGVKEGWLPKFLAKQNRFGAYWVAIMVIFVIG
;
A
#
# COMPACT_ATOMS: atom_id res chain seq x y z
N GLY A 1 3.54 -18.68 13.03
CA GLY A 1 3.18 -17.39 13.60
C GLY A 1 2.34 -16.55 12.65
N GLY A 2 2.11 -15.31 13.03
CA GLY A 2 1.33 -14.38 12.25
C GLY A 2 -0.14 -14.74 12.15
N ILE A 3 -0.83 -14.19 11.15
CA ILE A 3 -2.28 -14.37 10.93
C ILE A 3 -2.63 -15.86 10.78
N TYR A 4 -1.84 -16.62 10.02
CA TYR A 4 -2.03 -18.08 9.87
C TYR A 4 -2.08 -18.79 11.22
N GLY A 5 -1.05 -18.58 12.05
CA GLY A 5 -0.96 -19.23 13.35
C GLY A 5 -2.06 -18.81 14.33
N MET A 6 -2.49 -17.55 14.24
CA MET A 6 -3.60 -17.03 15.05
C MET A 6 -4.91 -17.75 14.66
N VAL A 7 -5.26 -17.76 13.38
CA VAL A 7 -6.51 -18.40 12.89
C VAL A 7 -6.49 -19.90 13.11
N THR A 8 -5.37 -20.58 12.90
CA THR A 8 -5.27 -22.03 13.13
C THR A 8 -5.51 -22.40 14.59
N ARG A 9 -5.04 -21.56 15.53
CA ARG A 9 -5.22 -21.82 16.98
C ARG A 9 -6.64 -21.50 17.46
N THR A 10 -7.32 -20.52 16.87
CA THR A 10 -8.66 -20.10 17.31
C THR A 10 -9.78 -20.84 16.57
N CYS A 11 -9.62 -21.05 15.27
CA CYS A 11 -10.67 -21.58 14.39
C CYS A 11 -10.36 -22.99 13.86
N GLY A 12 -9.14 -23.48 14.07
CA GLY A 12 -8.72 -24.82 13.63
C GLY A 12 -7.96 -24.84 12.30
N ARG A 13 -7.39 -26.02 11.99
CA ARG A 13 -6.46 -26.23 10.86
C ARG A 13 -7.09 -25.95 9.49
N GLN A 14 -8.35 -26.26 9.30
CA GLN A 14 -9.06 -26.06 8.02
C GLN A 14 -9.11 -24.56 7.64
N TYR A 15 -9.41 -23.69 8.61
CA TYR A 15 -9.40 -22.23 8.39
C TYR A 15 -7.99 -21.71 8.11
N GLY A 16 -6.96 -22.30 8.68
CA GLY A 16 -5.56 -22.04 8.29
C GLY A 16 -5.30 -22.35 6.81
N GLY A 17 -5.80 -23.48 6.31
CA GLY A 17 -5.76 -23.83 4.89
C GLY A 17 -6.46 -22.80 4.00
N MET A 18 -7.63 -22.32 4.39
CA MET A 18 -8.36 -21.26 3.67
C MET A 18 -7.56 -19.95 3.60
N ILE A 19 -6.91 -19.55 4.71
CA ILE A 19 -6.01 -18.38 4.71
C ILE A 19 -4.85 -18.55 3.71
N THR A 20 -4.28 -19.75 3.61
CA THR A 20 -3.21 -20.05 2.66
C THR A 20 -3.69 -19.89 1.22
N ILE A 21 -4.85 -20.45 0.86
CA ILE A 21 -5.44 -20.32 -0.48
C ILE A 21 -5.81 -18.87 -0.79
N SER A 22 -6.46 -18.18 0.14
CA SER A 22 -6.79 -16.75 0.02
C SER A 22 -5.53 -15.90 -0.22
N SER A 23 -4.41 -16.23 0.41
CA SER A 23 -3.14 -15.54 0.20
C SER A 23 -2.57 -15.75 -1.20
N LEU A 24 -2.74 -16.93 -1.80
CA LEU A 24 -2.37 -17.18 -3.20
C LEU A 24 -3.22 -16.35 -4.17
N ILE A 25 -4.53 -16.27 -3.93
CA ILE A 25 -5.43 -15.41 -4.72
C ILE A 25 -5.01 -13.93 -4.60
N ASN A 26 -4.63 -13.48 -3.42
CA ASN A 26 -4.11 -12.14 -3.21
C ASN A 26 -2.82 -11.83 -3.98
N TRP A 27 -2.05 -12.83 -4.40
CA TRP A 27 -0.90 -12.61 -5.27
C TRP A 27 -1.32 -12.04 -6.63
N MET A 28 -2.42 -12.50 -7.20
CA MET A 28 -2.97 -11.98 -8.46
C MET A 28 -3.39 -10.50 -8.35
N ALA A 29 -3.84 -10.06 -7.17
CA ALA A 29 -4.23 -8.67 -6.96
C ALA A 29 -3.05 -7.66 -6.99
N ARG A 30 -1.80 -8.13 -6.99
CA ARG A 30 -0.61 -7.26 -7.07
C ARG A 30 -0.50 -6.53 -8.40
N GLY A 31 -1.00 -7.11 -9.49
CA GLY A 31 -1.01 -6.49 -10.80
C GLY A 31 -1.65 -5.11 -10.84
N THR A 32 -2.65 -4.86 -9.99
CA THR A 32 -3.27 -3.52 -9.90
C THR A 32 -2.28 -2.45 -9.40
N ALA A 33 -1.45 -2.77 -8.40
CA ALA A 33 -0.42 -1.87 -7.91
C ALA A 33 0.71 -1.68 -8.93
N VAL A 34 1.09 -2.76 -9.65
CA VAL A 34 2.08 -2.72 -10.74
C VAL A 34 1.60 -1.79 -11.86
N LEU A 35 0.35 -1.93 -12.30
CA LEU A 35 -0.23 -1.05 -13.31
C LEU A 35 -0.36 0.39 -12.83
N SER A 36 -0.68 0.61 -11.55
CA SER A 36 -0.78 1.95 -10.97
C SER A 36 0.56 2.69 -11.02
N ILE A 37 1.68 2.03 -10.67
CA ILE A 37 2.99 2.69 -10.77
C ILE A 37 3.34 3.02 -12.22
N GLY A 38 2.99 2.16 -13.18
CA GLY A 38 3.13 2.43 -14.60
C GLY A 38 2.35 3.66 -15.05
N ASN A 39 1.12 3.84 -14.55
CA ASN A 39 0.30 5.01 -14.86
C ASN A 39 0.92 6.30 -14.29
N TYR A 40 1.44 6.28 -13.05
CA TYR A 40 2.12 7.46 -12.46
C TYR A 40 3.41 7.81 -13.22
N LEU A 41 4.19 6.81 -13.62
CA LEU A 41 5.40 7.04 -14.40
C LEU A 41 5.07 7.57 -15.81
N ALA A 42 4.02 7.05 -16.45
CA ALA A 42 3.56 7.54 -17.75
C ALA A 42 3.02 8.98 -17.67
N ALA A 43 2.44 9.39 -16.56
CA ALA A 43 2.05 10.80 -16.34
C ALA A 43 3.26 11.75 -16.30
N MET A 44 4.42 11.26 -15.86
CA MET A 44 5.68 12.03 -15.84
C MET A 44 6.43 11.93 -17.17
N TYR A 45 6.39 10.78 -17.82
CA TYR A 45 7.12 10.45 -19.06
C TYR A 45 6.18 9.92 -20.14
N PRO A 46 5.35 10.78 -20.78
CA PRO A 46 4.32 10.34 -21.72
C PRO A 46 4.83 9.61 -22.97
N SER A 47 6.12 9.78 -23.32
CA SER A 47 6.77 9.11 -24.46
C SER A 47 7.06 7.63 -24.22
N GLN A 48 7.01 7.17 -22.96
CA GLN A 48 7.36 5.80 -22.57
C GLN A 48 6.13 4.91 -22.44
N ASN A 49 6.31 3.62 -22.75
CA ASN A 49 5.23 2.65 -22.59
C ASN A 49 5.01 2.34 -21.10
N ARG A 50 3.80 2.65 -20.59
CA ARG A 50 3.42 2.45 -19.18
C ARG A 50 3.61 1.01 -18.69
N ILE A 51 3.35 0.01 -19.56
CA ILE A 51 3.44 -1.41 -19.19
C ILE A 51 4.91 -1.80 -19.03
N VAL A 52 5.78 -1.36 -19.95
CA VAL A 52 7.22 -1.64 -19.87
C VAL A 52 7.81 -1.04 -18.60
N MET A 53 7.45 0.20 -18.26
CA MET A 53 7.90 0.85 -17.02
C MET A 53 7.38 0.12 -15.77
N ALA A 54 6.13 -0.29 -15.77
CA ALA A 54 5.53 -1.05 -14.68
C ALA A 54 6.27 -2.38 -14.44
N ILE A 55 6.51 -3.16 -15.51
CA ILE A 55 7.22 -4.44 -15.43
C ILE A 55 8.68 -4.23 -15.01
N ALA A 56 9.34 -3.18 -15.50
CA ALA A 56 10.72 -2.87 -15.11
C ALA A 56 10.84 -2.60 -13.60
N VAL A 57 9.95 -1.77 -13.04
CA VAL A 57 9.93 -1.48 -11.61
C VAL A 57 9.58 -2.74 -10.80
N TRP A 58 8.57 -3.50 -11.25
CA TRP A 58 8.20 -4.76 -10.60
C TRP A 58 9.33 -5.77 -10.61
N GLY A 59 10.04 -5.91 -11.73
CA GLY A 59 11.23 -6.75 -11.85
C GLY A 59 12.37 -6.31 -10.92
N LEU A 60 12.66 -5.00 -10.85
CA LEU A 60 13.68 -4.47 -9.93
C LEU A 60 13.35 -4.74 -8.47
N LEU A 61 12.09 -4.52 -8.06
CA LEU A 61 11.66 -4.83 -6.68
C LEU A 61 11.74 -6.33 -6.38
N THR A 62 11.37 -7.16 -7.36
CA THR A 62 11.46 -8.62 -7.23
C THR A 62 12.92 -9.06 -7.06
N LEU A 63 13.82 -8.56 -7.92
CA LEU A 63 15.25 -8.82 -7.78
C LEU A 63 15.79 -8.37 -6.42
N ALA A 64 15.41 -7.17 -5.98
CA ALA A 64 15.82 -6.65 -4.67
C ALA A 64 15.34 -7.56 -3.52
N ASN A 65 14.12 -8.12 -3.62
CA ASN A 65 13.60 -9.07 -2.62
C ASN A 65 14.38 -10.42 -2.58
N LEU A 66 15.08 -10.78 -3.66
CA LEU A 66 15.94 -11.97 -3.66
C LEU A 66 17.21 -11.82 -2.81
N PHE A 67 17.63 -10.60 -2.48
CA PHE A 67 18.75 -10.31 -1.57
C PHE A 67 18.39 -10.43 -0.08
N GLY A 68 17.13 -10.74 0.22
CA GLY A 68 16.69 -11.05 1.59
C GLY A 68 15.93 -9.92 2.27
N VAL A 69 15.34 -10.28 3.40
CA VAL A 69 14.40 -9.42 4.16
C VAL A 69 15.06 -8.16 4.73
N ASP A 70 16.35 -8.23 5.08
CA ASP A 70 17.05 -7.12 5.73
C ASP A 70 17.29 -5.94 4.78
N VAL A 71 17.60 -6.22 3.51
CA VAL A 71 17.72 -5.17 2.46
C VAL A 71 16.39 -4.49 2.26
N MET A 72 15.32 -5.28 2.19
CA MET A 72 13.96 -4.78 2.02
C MET A 72 13.50 -3.94 3.21
N ALA A 73 13.80 -4.35 4.44
CA ALA A 73 13.50 -3.59 5.63
C ALA A 73 14.19 -2.22 5.65
N LYS A 74 15.45 -2.14 5.20
CA LYS A 74 16.18 -0.87 5.07
C LYS A 74 15.54 0.07 4.06
N ILE A 75 15.17 -0.44 2.87
CA ILE A 75 14.45 0.34 1.86
C ILE A 75 13.14 0.88 2.42
N GLN A 76 12.37 0.03 3.10
CA GLN A 76 11.10 0.39 3.72
C GLN A 76 11.29 1.46 4.81
N SER A 77 12.30 1.32 5.66
CA SER A 77 12.60 2.26 6.74
C SER A 77 12.98 3.65 6.25
N PHE A 78 13.56 3.75 5.05
CA PHE A 78 13.86 5.03 4.42
C PHE A 78 12.65 5.61 3.68
N ALA A 79 11.98 4.80 2.86
CA ALA A 79 10.92 5.27 1.99
C ALA A 79 9.66 5.70 2.76
N THR A 80 9.33 5.02 3.87
CA THR A 80 8.11 5.33 4.64
C THR A 80 8.14 6.72 5.31
N PRO A 81 9.21 7.15 6.02
CA PRO A 81 9.29 8.52 6.54
C PRO A 81 9.25 9.56 5.42
N CYS A 82 9.95 9.34 4.31
CA CYS A 82 9.92 10.25 3.15
C CYS A 82 8.50 10.42 2.61
N LEU A 83 7.77 9.31 2.47
CA LEU A 83 6.37 9.32 2.06
C LEU A 83 5.50 10.14 3.02
N LEU A 84 5.60 9.90 4.33
CA LEU A 84 4.81 10.61 5.34
C LEU A 84 5.09 12.12 5.29
N ILE A 85 6.35 12.51 5.29
CA ILE A 85 6.77 13.93 5.21
C ILE A 85 6.21 14.56 3.93
N CYS A 86 6.34 13.89 2.80
CA CYS A 86 5.87 14.38 1.50
C CYS A 86 4.35 14.60 1.50
N LEU A 87 3.56 13.64 1.99
CA LEU A 87 2.11 13.74 2.01
C LEU A 87 1.60 14.76 3.02
N PHE A 88 2.21 14.87 4.21
CA PHE A 88 1.85 15.91 5.16
C PHE A 88 2.21 17.31 4.65
N THR A 89 3.37 17.48 4.03
CA THR A 89 3.77 18.76 3.42
C THR A 89 2.82 19.14 2.28
N PHE A 90 2.47 18.18 1.41
CA PHE A 90 1.47 18.41 0.36
C PHE A 90 0.12 18.85 0.94
N SER A 91 -0.38 18.15 1.97
CA SER A 91 -1.63 18.51 2.63
C SER A 91 -1.59 19.90 3.23
N ALA A 92 -0.46 20.27 3.86
CA ALA A 92 -0.29 21.61 4.41
C ALA A 92 -0.35 22.68 3.31
N VAL A 93 0.36 22.48 2.18
CA VAL A 93 0.32 23.40 1.04
C VAL A 93 -1.10 23.54 0.47
N CYS A 94 -1.83 22.44 0.34
CA CYS A 94 -3.23 22.46 -0.12
C CYS A 94 -4.15 23.27 0.81
N CYS A 95 -3.94 23.18 2.13
CA CYS A 95 -4.73 23.93 3.10
C CYS A 95 -4.63 25.46 2.96
N PHE A 96 -3.54 25.98 2.37
CA PHE A 96 -3.40 27.41 2.06
C PHE A 96 -4.09 27.82 0.76
N GLN A 97 -4.59 26.85 -0.03
CA GLN A 97 -5.18 27.09 -1.36
C GLN A 97 -6.61 26.52 -1.48
N ILE A 98 -7.32 26.45 -0.35
CA ILE A 98 -8.71 25.97 -0.29
C ILE A 98 -9.61 26.92 -1.09
N GLN A 99 -10.46 26.35 -1.95
CA GLN A 99 -11.42 27.15 -2.71
C GLN A 99 -12.46 27.80 -1.79
N PRO A 100 -12.85 29.06 -2.08
CA PRO A 100 -13.94 29.70 -1.38
C PRO A 100 -15.24 28.87 -1.49
N GLY A 101 -15.94 28.67 -0.37
CA GLY A 101 -17.18 27.90 -0.32
C GLY A 101 -17.02 26.38 -0.24
N TYR A 102 -15.79 25.83 -0.23
CA TYR A 102 -15.59 24.39 -0.05
C TYR A 102 -16.08 23.89 1.32
N LEU A 103 -15.95 24.73 2.36
CA LEU A 103 -16.41 24.44 3.72
C LEU A 103 -17.87 24.82 3.98
N ASP A 104 -18.62 25.15 2.95
CA ASP A 104 -20.05 25.42 3.06
C ASP A 104 -20.81 24.09 3.20
N PHE A 105 -21.11 23.70 4.43
CA PHE A 105 -21.81 22.47 4.77
C PHE A 105 -23.27 22.46 4.36
N ASP A 106 -23.88 23.64 4.09
CA ASP A 106 -25.25 23.78 3.63
C ASP A 106 -25.35 23.63 2.10
N SER A 107 -24.21 23.55 1.41
CA SER A 107 -24.21 23.36 -0.04
C SER A 107 -24.74 21.98 -0.43
N PRO A 108 -25.69 21.89 -1.40
CA PRO A 108 -26.14 20.60 -1.94
C PRO A 108 -25.04 19.74 -2.53
N LYS A 109 -23.88 20.34 -2.85
CA LYS A 109 -22.70 19.65 -3.38
C LYS A 109 -21.92 18.87 -2.32
N MET A 110 -22.13 19.14 -1.04
CA MET A 110 -21.41 18.47 0.06
C MET A 110 -21.74 16.97 0.13
N PHE A 111 -23.00 16.61 -0.13
CA PHE A 111 -23.47 15.23 -0.14
C PHE A 111 -24.12 14.88 -1.49
N THR A 112 -23.36 14.95 -2.56
CA THR A 112 -23.85 14.83 -3.95
C THR A 112 -24.69 13.57 -4.19
N ASN A 113 -24.37 12.44 -3.54
CA ASN A 113 -25.11 11.18 -3.64
C ASN A 113 -25.76 10.79 -2.30
N GLY A 114 -25.98 11.75 -1.41
CA GLY A 114 -26.58 11.53 -0.10
C GLY A 114 -25.88 10.46 0.74
N LEU A 115 -26.63 9.77 1.57
CA LEU A 115 -26.12 8.72 2.46
C LEU A 115 -25.42 7.57 1.70
N MET A 116 -25.92 7.18 0.52
CA MET A 116 -25.32 6.10 -0.29
C MET A 116 -23.94 6.47 -0.82
N GLY A 117 -23.73 7.73 -1.20
CA GLY A 117 -22.42 8.23 -1.58
C GLY A 117 -21.42 8.19 -0.42
N TRP A 118 -21.86 8.59 0.76
CA TRP A 118 -21.05 8.53 1.97
C TRP A 118 -20.69 7.09 2.36
N LEU A 119 -21.65 6.16 2.38
CA LEU A 119 -21.41 4.74 2.65
C LEU A 119 -20.44 4.13 1.64
N SER A 120 -20.60 4.45 0.36
CA SER A 120 -19.68 3.98 -0.69
C SER A 120 -18.26 4.48 -0.46
N ALA A 121 -18.08 5.76 -0.07
CA ALA A 121 -16.78 6.32 0.27
C ALA A 121 -16.15 5.61 1.49
N VAL A 122 -16.93 5.32 2.54
CA VAL A 122 -16.46 4.58 3.73
C VAL A 122 -15.96 3.19 3.33
N VAL A 123 -16.68 2.47 2.47
CA VAL A 123 -16.28 1.13 1.99
C VAL A 123 -14.98 1.20 1.19
N LEU A 124 -14.85 2.17 0.29
CA LEU A 124 -13.63 2.37 -0.50
C LEU A 124 -12.42 2.73 0.38
N LEU A 125 -12.60 3.65 1.33
CA LEU A 125 -11.55 4.05 2.27
C LEU A 125 -11.15 2.91 3.22
N ASN A 126 -12.07 2.03 3.57
CA ASN A 126 -11.76 0.84 4.39
C ASN A 126 -10.67 -0.02 3.73
N TYR A 127 -10.73 -0.21 2.41
CA TYR A 127 -9.66 -0.92 1.69
C TYR A 127 -8.30 -0.25 1.86
N SER A 128 -8.25 1.07 1.79
CA SER A 128 -7.01 1.86 1.90
C SER A 128 -6.43 1.87 3.31
N THR A 129 -7.26 1.74 4.35
CA THR A 129 -6.82 1.69 5.76
C THR A 129 -6.45 0.28 6.23
N ASN A 130 -6.70 -0.74 5.41
CA ASN A 130 -6.38 -2.12 5.74
C ASN A 130 -4.87 -2.36 5.72
N GLY A 131 -4.39 -3.28 6.54
CA GLY A 131 -2.97 -3.67 6.58
C GLY A 131 -2.34 -3.61 7.98
N HIS A 132 -2.93 -2.89 8.93
CA HIS A 132 -2.43 -2.81 10.31
C HIS A 132 -2.32 -4.20 10.98
N SER A 133 -3.21 -5.14 10.64
CA SER A 133 -3.17 -6.52 11.12
C SER A 133 -1.94 -7.30 10.65
N LEU A 134 -1.31 -6.89 9.53
CA LEU A 134 -0.10 -7.54 9.01
C LEU A 134 1.11 -7.37 9.92
N VAL A 135 1.11 -6.38 10.81
CA VAL A 135 2.14 -6.21 11.85
C VAL A 135 2.28 -7.47 12.70
N ALA A 136 1.21 -8.22 12.93
CA ALA A 136 1.23 -9.49 13.65
C ALA A 136 2.15 -10.56 13.01
N ASN A 137 2.42 -10.49 11.72
CA ASN A 137 3.34 -11.39 11.03
C ASN A 137 4.80 -11.21 11.49
N PHE A 138 5.14 -10.05 12.04
CA PHE A 138 6.47 -9.74 12.54
C PHE A 138 6.66 -10.07 14.03
N ALA A 139 5.61 -10.55 14.72
CA ALA A 139 5.67 -10.91 16.14
C ALA A 139 6.85 -11.82 16.53
N PRO A 140 7.28 -12.82 15.72
CA PRO A 140 8.43 -13.65 16.05
C PRO A 140 9.77 -12.92 16.08
N ARG A 141 9.86 -11.74 15.45
CA ARG A 141 11.08 -10.92 15.36
C ARG A 141 11.02 -9.66 16.23
N ALA A 142 9.88 -9.39 16.85
CA ALA A 142 9.68 -8.20 17.65
C ALA A 142 10.18 -8.42 19.08
N GLU A 143 10.83 -7.41 19.64
CA GLU A 143 11.11 -7.33 21.08
C GLU A 143 9.80 -7.11 21.83
N ASN A 144 9.58 -7.83 22.93
CA ASN A 144 8.36 -7.73 23.74
C ASN A 144 7.06 -7.73 22.92
N PRO A 145 6.79 -8.78 22.09
CA PRO A 145 5.73 -8.75 21.08
C PRO A 145 4.34 -8.56 21.68
N LYS A 146 4.11 -8.99 22.93
CA LYS A 146 2.80 -8.82 23.62
C LYS A 146 2.44 -7.35 23.83
N ARG A 147 3.41 -6.44 23.96
CA ARG A 147 3.21 -5.01 24.15
C ARG A 147 3.42 -4.24 22.86
N ASN A 148 4.51 -4.52 22.14
CA ASN A 148 4.93 -3.70 21.00
C ASN A 148 4.06 -3.93 19.76
N ILE A 149 3.52 -5.14 19.53
CA ILE A 149 2.63 -5.38 18.39
C ILE A 149 1.30 -4.63 18.52
N PRO A 150 0.53 -4.74 19.62
CA PRO A 150 -0.70 -3.95 19.77
C PRO A 150 -0.45 -2.44 19.74
N LEU A 151 0.63 -1.97 20.37
CA LEU A 151 0.99 -0.55 20.37
C LEU A 151 1.31 -0.05 18.96
N ALA A 152 2.10 -0.81 18.19
CA ALA A 152 2.40 -0.49 16.80
C ALA A 152 1.14 -0.44 15.93
N MET A 153 0.20 -1.37 16.12
CA MET A 153 -1.08 -1.37 15.40
C MET A 153 -1.89 -0.11 15.71
N LEU A 154 -2.01 0.27 16.98
CA LEU A 154 -2.74 1.47 17.39
C LEU A 154 -2.11 2.77 16.85
N ILE A 155 -0.79 2.92 16.99
CA ILE A 155 -0.07 4.10 16.49
C ILE A 155 -0.19 4.19 14.98
N THR A 156 0.01 3.08 14.27
CA THR A 156 -0.09 3.05 12.80
C THR A 156 -1.50 3.42 12.35
N THR A 157 -2.55 2.89 12.99
CA THR A 157 -3.93 3.22 12.66
C THR A 157 -4.21 4.70 12.87
N GLY A 158 -3.73 5.31 13.97
CA GLY A 158 -3.86 6.73 14.24
C GLY A 158 -3.16 7.60 13.19
N ILE A 159 -1.92 7.26 12.82
CA ILE A 159 -1.15 7.99 11.78
C ILE A 159 -1.86 7.89 10.42
N ILE A 160 -2.33 6.70 10.03
CA ILE A 160 -3.02 6.49 8.76
C ILE A 160 -4.33 7.28 8.73
N PHE A 161 -5.09 7.27 9.82
CA PHE A 161 -6.33 8.04 9.93
C PHE A 161 -6.07 9.55 9.72
N LEU A 162 -5.11 10.11 10.44
CA LEU A 162 -4.75 11.52 10.31
C LEU A 162 -4.24 11.84 8.90
N LEU A 163 -3.38 10.99 8.34
CA LEU A 163 -2.82 11.20 7.01
C LEU A 163 -3.90 11.19 5.93
N TYR A 164 -4.77 10.18 5.90
CA TYR A 164 -5.80 10.08 4.87
C TYR A 164 -6.86 11.16 5.01
N THR A 165 -7.20 11.56 6.24
CA THR A 165 -8.09 12.69 6.47
C THR A 165 -7.46 13.98 5.94
N ALA A 166 -6.20 14.25 6.27
CA ALA A 166 -5.49 15.45 5.83
C ALA A 166 -5.33 15.49 4.29
N VAL A 167 -4.85 14.39 3.69
CA VAL A 167 -4.64 14.31 2.24
C VAL A 167 -5.97 14.36 1.47
N GLY A 168 -6.98 13.60 1.92
CA GLY A 168 -8.28 13.54 1.27
C GLY A 168 -8.99 14.89 1.30
N PHE A 169 -9.04 15.51 2.48
CA PHE A 169 -9.60 16.84 2.65
C PHE A 169 -8.85 17.87 1.80
N ALA A 170 -7.54 17.97 1.98
CA ALA A 170 -6.73 18.98 1.33
C ALA A 170 -6.74 18.85 -0.20
N SER A 171 -6.59 17.63 -0.74
CA SER A 171 -6.60 17.43 -2.18
C SER A 171 -7.97 17.68 -2.82
N GLY A 172 -9.06 17.39 -2.10
CA GLY A 172 -10.42 17.66 -2.57
C GLY A 172 -10.80 19.13 -2.53
N ALA A 173 -10.18 19.92 -1.66
CA ALA A 173 -10.54 21.32 -1.43
C ALA A 173 -9.95 22.31 -2.45
N VAL A 174 -8.94 21.90 -3.22
CA VAL A 174 -8.18 22.82 -4.11
C VAL A 174 -8.79 22.97 -5.49
N LEU A 175 -9.31 21.89 -6.06
CA LEU A 175 -9.90 21.89 -7.40
C LEU A 175 -11.42 21.83 -7.33
N PRO A 176 -12.14 22.37 -8.36
CA PRO A 176 -13.58 22.20 -8.47
C PRO A 176 -13.99 20.73 -8.43
N LEU A 177 -15.15 20.43 -7.83
CA LEU A 177 -15.65 19.06 -7.63
C LEU A 177 -15.62 18.22 -8.92
N GLU A 178 -15.99 18.81 -10.05
CA GLU A 178 -16.03 18.14 -11.36
C GLU A 178 -14.64 17.64 -11.81
N LYS A 179 -13.59 18.42 -11.52
CA LYS A 179 -12.20 18.04 -11.82
C LYS A 179 -11.67 17.04 -10.80
N THR A 180 -12.00 17.20 -9.54
CA THR A 180 -11.58 16.30 -8.46
C THR A 180 -12.23 14.92 -8.60
N ALA A 181 -13.51 14.85 -8.96
CA ALA A 181 -14.25 13.58 -9.10
C ALA A 181 -13.71 12.66 -10.20
N ASN A 182 -13.14 13.25 -11.27
CA ASN A 182 -12.57 12.51 -12.40
C ASN A 182 -11.04 12.53 -12.43
N GLY A 183 -10.42 13.21 -11.46
CA GLY A 183 -8.99 13.41 -11.38
C GLY A 183 -8.32 12.52 -10.32
N THR A 184 -7.03 12.72 -10.20
CA THR A 184 -6.19 12.08 -9.20
C THR A 184 -5.54 13.15 -8.31
N MET A 185 -4.97 12.75 -7.18
CA MET A 185 -4.17 13.65 -6.34
C MET A 185 -3.00 14.29 -7.13
N THR A 186 -2.54 13.62 -8.18
CA THR A 186 -1.50 14.11 -9.10
C THR A 186 -1.95 15.37 -9.85
N ASP A 187 -3.22 15.43 -10.26
CA ASP A 187 -3.78 16.57 -10.97
C ASP A 187 -3.87 17.79 -10.05
N THR A 188 -4.26 17.58 -8.80
CA THR A 188 -4.23 18.62 -7.77
C THR A 188 -2.79 19.12 -7.55
N ALA A 189 -1.84 18.20 -7.38
CA ALA A 189 -0.44 18.55 -7.19
C ALA A 189 0.14 19.36 -8.38
N ARG A 190 -0.22 18.97 -9.60
CA ARG A 190 0.20 19.67 -10.82
C ARG A 190 -0.36 21.09 -10.92
N ALA A 191 -1.56 21.31 -10.40
CA ALA A 191 -2.21 22.62 -10.42
C ALA A 191 -1.60 23.62 -9.44
N ILE A 192 -1.07 23.15 -8.29
CA ILE A 192 -0.63 24.02 -7.20
C ILE A 192 0.87 24.07 -6.97
N LEU A 193 1.60 23.04 -7.38
CA LEU A 193 3.04 22.95 -7.13
C LEU A 193 3.85 23.46 -8.33
N PRO A 194 4.92 24.24 -8.09
CA PRO A 194 5.94 24.50 -9.11
C PRO A 194 6.51 23.19 -9.65
N THR A 195 6.94 23.20 -10.92
CA THR A 195 7.40 22.00 -11.64
C THR A 195 8.40 21.16 -10.85
N PHE A 196 9.37 21.78 -10.18
CA PHE A 196 10.35 21.07 -9.36
C PHE A 196 9.68 20.35 -8.17
N LEU A 197 8.82 21.05 -7.41
CA LEU A 197 8.11 20.45 -6.26
C LEU A 197 7.10 19.40 -6.68
N TYR A 198 6.50 19.52 -7.86
CA TYR A 198 5.66 18.49 -8.43
C TYR A 198 6.41 17.17 -8.62
N TYR A 199 7.63 17.20 -9.18
CA TYR A 199 8.44 15.98 -9.32
C TYR A 199 8.87 15.42 -7.96
N VAL A 200 9.26 16.27 -7.02
CA VAL A 200 9.56 15.83 -5.63
C VAL A 200 8.35 15.15 -5.01
N PHE A 201 7.16 15.72 -5.17
CA PHE A 201 5.92 15.13 -4.69
C PHE A 201 5.61 13.80 -5.39
N MET A 202 5.77 13.71 -6.70
CA MET A 202 5.50 12.48 -7.45
C MET A 202 6.38 11.31 -6.99
N PHE A 203 7.68 11.55 -6.78
CA PHE A 203 8.58 10.52 -6.29
C PHE A 203 8.37 10.22 -4.80
N GLY A 204 8.30 11.24 -3.95
CA GLY A 204 8.18 11.09 -2.50
C GLY A 204 6.79 10.63 -2.03
N GLY A 205 5.73 10.98 -2.76
CA GLY A 205 4.35 10.59 -2.47
C GLY A 205 3.93 9.32 -3.21
N PRO A 206 3.26 9.45 -4.37
CA PRO A 206 2.62 8.32 -5.05
C PRO A 206 3.57 7.17 -5.40
N ILE A 207 4.75 7.48 -5.93
CA ILE A 207 5.71 6.43 -6.35
C ILE A 207 6.25 5.70 -5.12
N PHE A 208 6.69 6.40 -4.07
CA PHE A 208 7.16 5.74 -2.84
C PHE A 208 6.04 4.98 -2.13
N ALA A 209 4.79 5.49 -2.15
CA ALA A 209 3.64 4.76 -1.62
C ALA A 209 3.45 3.40 -2.31
N LEU A 210 3.52 3.38 -3.65
CA LEU A 210 3.38 2.15 -4.41
C LEU A 210 4.59 1.22 -4.24
N LEU A 211 5.81 1.76 -4.27
CA LEU A 211 7.04 0.97 -4.04
C LEU A 211 7.02 0.29 -2.67
N THR A 212 6.66 1.02 -1.62
CA THR A 212 6.57 0.45 -0.26
C THR A 212 5.44 -0.57 -0.14
N THR A 213 4.30 -0.34 -0.79
CA THR A 213 3.17 -1.28 -0.84
C THR A 213 3.54 -2.56 -1.59
N MET A 214 4.17 -2.45 -2.75
CA MET A 214 4.62 -3.62 -3.54
C MET A 214 5.67 -4.42 -2.77
N ASN A 215 6.65 -3.74 -2.18
CA ASN A 215 7.72 -4.36 -1.41
C ASN A 215 7.18 -5.12 -0.18
N SER A 216 6.42 -4.45 0.68
CA SER A 216 5.78 -5.08 1.85
C SER A 216 4.80 -6.17 1.45
N GLY A 217 4.15 -6.00 0.29
CA GLY A 217 3.24 -6.98 -0.28
C GLY A 217 3.91 -8.32 -0.61
N ILE A 218 5.10 -8.31 -1.21
CA ILE A 218 5.87 -9.53 -1.49
C ILE A 218 6.20 -10.25 -0.17
N MET A 219 6.73 -9.53 0.81
CA MET A 219 7.11 -10.09 2.12
C MET A 219 5.91 -10.69 2.87
N ASN A 220 4.82 -9.92 3.00
CA ASN A 220 3.66 -10.33 3.80
C ASN A 220 2.86 -11.44 3.14
N SER A 221 2.77 -11.47 1.81
CA SER A 221 2.02 -12.49 1.09
C SER A 221 2.71 -13.86 1.11
N ALA A 222 4.03 -13.89 1.19
CA ALA A 222 4.78 -15.15 1.26
C ALA A 222 4.57 -15.88 2.59
N MET A 223 4.41 -15.17 3.71
CA MET A 223 4.38 -15.78 5.06
C MET A 223 3.24 -16.80 5.27
N PRO A 224 1.96 -16.51 4.94
CA PRO A 224 0.88 -17.51 5.07
C PRO A 224 1.09 -18.72 4.14
N VAL A 225 1.63 -18.49 2.94
CA VAL A 225 1.92 -19.56 1.97
C VAL A 225 3.00 -20.49 2.52
N LEU A 226 4.07 -19.93 3.08
CA LEU A 226 5.14 -20.72 3.72
C LEU A 226 4.64 -21.50 4.95
N ALA A 227 3.72 -20.93 5.72
CA ALA A 227 3.07 -21.62 6.81
C ALA A 227 2.23 -22.80 6.27
N GLY A 228 1.49 -22.60 5.18
CA GLY A 228 0.74 -23.66 4.50
C GLY A 228 1.61 -24.78 3.93
N VAL A 229 2.82 -24.45 3.41
CA VAL A 229 3.79 -25.46 2.99
C VAL A 229 4.25 -26.33 4.18
N LYS A 230 4.53 -25.71 5.34
CA LYS A 230 4.95 -26.45 6.56
C LYS A 230 3.88 -27.39 7.08
N GLU A 231 2.62 -27.02 6.93
CA GLU A 231 1.46 -27.81 7.35
C GLU A 231 1.00 -28.82 6.29
N GLY A 232 1.64 -28.88 5.13
CA GLY A 232 1.35 -29.82 4.05
C GLY A 232 0.21 -29.43 3.12
N TRP A 233 -0.29 -28.18 3.18
CA TRP A 233 -1.32 -27.66 2.27
C TRP A 233 -0.77 -27.37 0.86
N LEU A 234 0.52 -27.05 0.75
CA LEU A 234 1.16 -26.65 -0.49
C LEU A 234 2.46 -27.43 -0.71
N PRO A 235 2.92 -27.52 -1.97
CA PRO A 235 4.14 -28.24 -2.33
C PRO A 235 5.39 -27.62 -1.69
N LYS A 236 6.30 -28.48 -1.21
CA LYS A 236 7.53 -28.08 -0.49
C LYS A 236 8.48 -27.20 -1.31
N PHE A 237 8.43 -27.27 -2.65
CA PHE A 237 9.32 -26.47 -3.49
C PHE A 237 9.14 -24.96 -3.33
N LEU A 238 7.94 -24.51 -2.95
CA LEU A 238 7.65 -23.08 -2.68
C LEU A 238 8.44 -22.53 -1.49
N ALA A 239 8.89 -23.37 -0.59
CA ALA A 239 9.68 -22.98 0.58
C ALA A 239 11.20 -23.06 0.35
N LYS A 240 11.67 -23.26 -0.89
CA LYS A 240 13.11 -23.24 -1.19
C LYS A 240 13.71 -21.86 -0.97
N GLN A 241 14.81 -21.82 -0.20
CA GLN A 241 15.57 -20.61 0.05
C GLN A 241 16.80 -20.52 -0.85
N ASN A 242 17.22 -19.31 -1.19
CA ASN A 242 18.49 -19.02 -1.82
C ASN A 242 19.59 -18.80 -0.76
N ARG A 243 20.81 -18.51 -1.21
CA ARG A 243 21.98 -18.24 -0.34
C ARG A 243 21.79 -17.04 0.60
N PHE A 244 20.84 -16.15 0.32
CA PHE A 244 20.52 -14.98 1.12
C PHE A 244 19.34 -15.21 2.08
N GLY A 245 18.82 -16.44 2.17
CA GLY A 245 17.68 -16.78 3.01
C GLY A 245 16.32 -16.35 2.46
N ALA A 246 16.27 -15.81 1.24
CA ALA A 246 15.01 -15.44 0.58
C ALA A 246 14.33 -16.67 -0.04
N TYR A 247 13.01 -16.75 0.06
CA TYR A 247 12.18 -17.80 -0.55
C TYR A 247 11.97 -17.54 -2.03
N TRP A 248 13.03 -17.74 -2.81
CA TRP A 248 13.12 -17.31 -4.19
C TRP A 248 12.01 -17.88 -5.10
N VAL A 249 11.58 -19.12 -4.88
CA VAL A 249 10.52 -19.74 -5.70
C VAL A 249 9.20 -19.02 -5.47
N ALA A 250 8.82 -18.77 -4.19
CA ALA A 250 7.60 -18.05 -3.87
C ALA A 250 7.63 -16.62 -4.45
N ILE A 251 8.77 -15.93 -4.35
CA ILE A 251 8.97 -14.57 -4.90
C ILE A 251 8.81 -14.57 -6.42
N MET A 252 9.41 -15.54 -7.12
CA MET A 252 9.28 -15.66 -8.58
C MET A 252 7.85 -15.99 -9.03
N VAL A 253 7.14 -16.83 -8.27
CA VAL A 253 5.72 -17.11 -8.53
C VAL A 253 4.88 -15.86 -8.36
N ILE A 254 5.12 -15.06 -7.30
CA ILE A 254 4.45 -13.76 -7.10
C ILE A 254 4.74 -12.81 -8.28
N PHE A 255 5.97 -12.80 -8.80
CA PHE A 255 6.35 -11.96 -9.94
C PHE A 255 5.59 -12.33 -11.20
N VAL A 256 5.41 -13.63 -11.48
CA VAL A 256 4.78 -14.12 -12.72
C VAL A 256 3.25 -13.97 -12.67
N ILE A 257 2.64 -14.16 -11.50
CA ILE A 257 1.18 -14.14 -11.32
C ILE A 257 0.65 -12.73 -11.09
N GLY A 258 1.41 -11.86 -10.42
CA GLY A 258 1.07 -10.47 -10.11
C GLY A 258 1.55 -9.50 -11.15
#